data_fac1709ae536224fe9208a0915005f46
#
_entry.id   fac1709ae536224fe9208a0915005f46
#
_cell.length_a   1.000
_cell.length_b   1.000
_cell.length_c   1.000
_cell.angle_alpha   90.00
_cell.angle_beta   90.00
_cell.angle_gamma   90.00
#
_symmetry.space_group_name_H-M   'P 1'
#
loop_
_entity.id
_entity.type
_entity.pdbx_description
1 polymer ?
#
loop_
_entity_poly.entity_id
_entity_poly.type
_entity_poly.pdbx_seq_one_letter_code
_entity_poly.pdbx_strand_id
1 'polypeptide(L)'
;MKGFSYLWHMAWRRKAACLLVVVATMVATVFMLFYPSLIENTRKRLEETYQGITVTGSIVSTGISPEVPAVSGSLWKEIQESGYFSNLYASGSFSIRAFPKEILEEKAGISASEQEQLIVFQNLLAQAEEESGVVSGAMKAYNTFSAEDELVRIQDDIRWLDGYDETCLEGNERICIVSERWGYALGDTIPMLARVLVNKSYMEGIFRMKVVGTYPGKITGFAAVMPLKTMEDLTIAANAVQKQNGNYSEWIFGLNEVYFTVRDNLQLDQIKTMITENGLRDSKYARVRIDDRILKETVGPIESNLAQLEGSYLFFFVMIAAIGFFISFLLARGRKPEYAVMRMLGESRAQITMKALCEQFVLCLAGVTLGAAAVGLMEKSSFQLSICAVILLCYTLGAAVAVMLTVRVNVMDILRDKE
;
A
#
# COMPACT_ATOMS: atom_id res chain seq x y z
N MET A 1 17.77 -15.55 -59.54
CA MET A 1 19.12 -15.71 -58.95
C MET A 1 20.12 -14.64 -59.34
N LYS A 2 19.99 -13.92 -60.45
CA LYS A 2 20.97 -12.88 -60.88
C LYS A 2 20.93 -11.58 -60.01
N GLY A 3 19.83 -11.31 -59.29
CA GLY A 3 19.76 -10.11 -58.42
C GLY A 3 20.55 -10.19 -57.11
N PHE A 4 20.65 -11.36 -56.49
CA PHE A 4 21.32 -11.53 -55.21
C PHE A 4 22.86 -11.45 -55.36
N SER A 5 23.42 -12.00 -56.45
CA SER A 5 24.84 -11.89 -56.79
C SER A 5 25.26 -10.43 -57.02
N TYR A 6 24.40 -9.62 -57.65
CA TYR A 6 24.64 -8.20 -57.91
C TYR A 6 24.69 -7.38 -56.59
N LEU A 7 23.73 -7.62 -55.68
CA LEU A 7 23.71 -6.99 -54.35
C LEU A 7 24.94 -7.33 -53.52
N TRP A 8 25.43 -8.58 -53.60
CA TRP A 8 26.62 -9.04 -52.91
C TRP A 8 27.91 -8.34 -53.42
N HIS A 9 28.08 -8.20 -54.72
CA HIS A 9 29.22 -7.50 -55.29
C HIS A 9 29.23 -5.99 -55.03
N MET A 10 28.05 -5.36 -54.96
CA MET A 10 27.92 -3.95 -54.56
C MET A 10 28.23 -3.72 -53.09
N ALA A 11 27.74 -4.57 -52.18
CA ALA A 11 28.06 -4.50 -50.75
C ALA A 11 29.55 -4.64 -50.47
N TRP A 12 30.25 -5.52 -51.27
CA TRP A 12 31.68 -5.75 -51.10
C TRP A 12 32.55 -4.53 -51.46
N ARG A 13 32.13 -3.69 -52.39
CA ARG A 13 32.85 -2.45 -52.77
C ARG A 13 32.85 -1.38 -51.71
N ARG A 14 31.89 -1.40 -50.76
CA ARG A 14 31.71 -0.38 -49.68
C ARG A 14 31.57 -1.01 -48.30
N LYS A 15 32.50 -1.93 -47.99
CA LYS A 15 32.48 -2.72 -46.73
C LYS A 15 32.23 -1.88 -45.46
N ALA A 16 32.91 -0.72 -45.36
CA ALA A 16 32.83 0.13 -44.19
C ALA A 16 31.43 0.72 -43.99
N ALA A 17 30.76 1.12 -45.10
CA ALA A 17 29.44 1.72 -45.00
C ALA A 17 28.34 0.68 -44.71
N CYS A 18 28.43 -0.52 -45.31
CA CYS A 18 27.51 -1.63 -45.02
C CYS A 18 27.70 -2.14 -43.57
N LEU A 19 28.97 -2.22 -43.10
CA LEU A 19 29.30 -2.57 -41.74
C LEU A 19 28.68 -1.59 -40.74
N LEU A 20 28.73 -0.28 -41.03
CA LEU A 20 28.14 0.75 -40.19
C LEU A 20 26.62 0.55 -40.01
N VAL A 21 25.86 0.20 -41.07
CA VAL A 21 24.44 -0.12 -40.96
C VAL A 21 24.22 -1.32 -40.03
N VAL A 22 24.95 -2.41 -40.27
CA VAL A 22 24.80 -3.67 -39.51
C VAL A 22 25.15 -3.44 -38.03
N VAL A 23 26.25 -2.73 -37.76
CA VAL A 23 26.66 -2.43 -36.37
C VAL A 23 25.65 -1.51 -35.68
N ALA A 24 25.22 -0.44 -36.37
CA ALA A 24 24.23 0.49 -35.77
C ALA A 24 22.89 -0.20 -35.46
N THR A 25 22.39 -1.02 -36.38
CA THR A 25 21.15 -1.78 -36.16
C THR A 25 21.33 -2.89 -35.15
N MET A 26 22.46 -3.55 -35.08
CA MET A 26 22.80 -4.53 -34.05
C MET A 26 22.77 -3.87 -32.65
N VAL A 27 23.49 -2.76 -32.47
CA VAL A 27 23.55 -2.03 -31.20
C VAL A 27 22.13 -1.55 -30.78
N ALA A 28 21.37 -0.97 -31.71
CA ALA A 28 19.99 -0.55 -31.47
C ALA A 28 19.12 -1.73 -31.03
N THR A 29 19.27 -2.89 -31.67
CA THR A 29 18.50 -4.09 -31.34
C THR A 29 18.86 -4.63 -29.96
N VAL A 30 20.16 -4.75 -29.64
CA VAL A 30 20.60 -5.17 -28.31
C VAL A 30 20.03 -4.25 -27.23
N PHE A 31 20.19 -2.93 -27.41
CA PHE A 31 19.65 -1.95 -26.46
C PHE A 31 18.14 -2.09 -26.27
N MET A 32 17.37 -2.17 -27.36
CA MET A 32 15.92 -2.23 -27.30
C MET A 32 15.37 -3.56 -26.75
N LEU A 33 16.11 -4.65 -26.87
CA LEU A 33 15.75 -5.93 -26.26
C LEU A 33 16.06 -5.97 -24.77
N PHE A 34 17.11 -5.29 -24.29
CA PHE A 34 17.41 -5.16 -22.87
C PHE A 34 16.52 -4.15 -22.14
N TYR A 35 15.98 -3.17 -22.86
CA TYR A 35 15.22 -2.08 -22.24
C TYR A 35 13.94 -2.54 -21.50
N PRO A 36 13.09 -3.44 -22.04
CA PRO A 36 11.96 -3.99 -21.31
C PRO A 36 12.36 -4.77 -20.06
N SER A 37 13.49 -5.47 -20.09
CA SER A 37 14.04 -6.19 -18.93
C SER A 37 14.43 -5.21 -17.82
N LEU A 38 14.96 -4.03 -18.18
CA LEU A 38 15.28 -2.97 -17.23
C LEU A 38 14.00 -2.40 -16.57
N ILE A 39 12.95 -2.15 -17.35
CA ILE A 39 11.64 -1.71 -16.84
C ILE A 39 11.07 -2.75 -15.87
N GLU A 40 11.06 -4.01 -16.27
CA GLU A 40 10.53 -5.11 -15.46
C GLU A 40 11.31 -5.29 -14.15
N ASN A 41 12.64 -5.21 -14.20
CA ASN A 41 13.48 -5.26 -13.00
C ASN A 41 13.22 -4.07 -12.06
N THR A 42 13.01 -2.87 -12.62
CA THR A 42 12.68 -1.69 -11.82
C THR A 42 11.30 -1.83 -11.19
N ARG A 43 10.33 -2.38 -11.91
CA ARG A 43 8.98 -2.67 -11.39
C ARG A 43 9.00 -3.70 -10.26
N LYS A 44 9.78 -4.78 -10.41
CA LYS A 44 9.97 -5.77 -9.33
C LYS A 44 10.62 -5.17 -8.09
N ARG A 45 11.65 -4.34 -8.27
CA ARG A 45 12.27 -3.62 -7.15
C ARG A 45 11.29 -2.70 -6.44
N LEU A 46 10.42 -2.04 -7.19
CA LEU A 46 9.37 -1.20 -6.63
C LEU A 46 8.41 -2.03 -5.76
N GLU A 47 7.93 -3.16 -6.27
CA GLU A 47 7.04 -4.07 -5.55
C GLU A 47 7.70 -4.66 -4.29
N GLU A 48 8.95 -5.14 -4.41
CA GLU A 48 9.73 -5.62 -3.26
C GLU A 48 9.93 -4.52 -2.20
N THR A 49 10.14 -3.28 -2.63
CA THR A 49 10.28 -2.13 -1.74
C THR A 49 8.97 -1.83 -1.02
N TYR A 50 7.83 -1.88 -1.74
CA TYR A 50 6.51 -1.72 -1.11
C TYR A 50 6.24 -2.80 -0.06
N GLN A 51 6.61 -4.04 -0.31
CA GLN A 51 6.41 -5.17 0.61
C GLN A 51 7.41 -5.16 1.78
N GLY A 52 8.62 -4.65 1.57
CA GLY A 52 9.71 -4.67 2.55
C GLY A 52 9.62 -3.59 3.63
N ILE A 53 8.83 -2.53 3.43
CA ILE A 53 8.71 -1.42 4.38
C ILE A 53 7.46 -1.59 5.24
N THR A 54 7.63 -1.62 6.55
CA THR A 54 6.52 -1.67 7.48
C THR A 54 5.97 -0.26 7.71
N VAL A 55 4.71 -0.03 7.36
CA VAL A 55 3.98 1.20 7.64
C VAL A 55 3.07 0.97 8.84
N THR A 56 3.23 1.81 9.85
CA THR A 56 2.38 1.79 11.05
C THR A 56 1.53 3.05 11.11
N GLY A 57 0.42 2.96 11.81
CA GLY A 57 -0.43 4.11 12.06
C GLY A 57 -1.12 4.04 13.41
N SER A 58 -1.67 5.17 13.80
CA SER A 58 -2.44 5.29 15.02
C SER A 58 -3.60 6.28 14.85
N ILE A 59 -4.68 5.99 15.55
CA ILE A 59 -5.83 6.86 15.75
C ILE A 59 -5.97 6.99 17.25
N VAL A 60 -5.71 8.16 17.81
CA VAL A 60 -5.71 8.38 19.25
C VAL A 60 -6.64 9.53 19.63
N SER A 61 -7.26 9.43 20.80
CA SER A 61 -8.07 10.53 21.33
C SER A 61 -7.22 11.76 21.59
N THR A 62 -7.74 12.94 21.29
CA THR A 62 -7.08 14.22 21.60
C THR A 62 -7.18 14.60 23.08
N GLY A 63 -8.01 13.89 23.87
CA GLY A 63 -8.24 14.22 25.27
C GLY A 63 -9.11 15.46 25.52
N ILE A 64 -9.57 16.16 24.46
CA ILE A 64 -10.45 17.34 24.60
C ILE A 64 -11.77 16.97 25.29
N SER A 65 -12.26 15.79 25.02
CA SER A 65 -13.44 15.23 25.69
C SER A 65 -13.18 13.74 25.91
N PRO A 66 -12.75 13.34 27.10
CA PRO A 66 -12.40 11.94 27.39
C PRO A 66 -13.56 10.96 27.17
N GLU A 67 -14.78 11.49 27.17
CA GLU A 67 -16.02 10.73 27.03
C GLU A 67 -16.42 10.50 25.56
N VAL A 68 -15.76 11.19 24.62
CA VAL A 68 -16.01 11.03 23.19
C VAL A 68 -14.91 10.12 22.61
N PRO A 69 -15.29 8.93 22.11
CA PRO A 69 -14.31 8.00 21.55
C PRO A 69 -13.66 8.57 20.29
N ALA A 70 -12.39 8.24 20.10
CA ALA A 70 -11.67 8.60 18.89
C ALA A 70 -12.17 7.80 17.67
N VAL A 71 -12.53 6.54 17.90
CA VAL A 71 -13.03 5.62 16.88
C VAL A 71 -14.39 5.08 17.31
N SER A 72 -15.41 5.26 16.47
CA SER A 72 -16.73 4.69 16.73
C SER A 72 -16.75 3.18 16.55
N GLY A 73 -17.70 2.49 17.18
CA GLY A 73 -17.86 1.04 17.02
C GLY A 73 -18.12 0.61 15.58
N SER A 74 -18.83 1.41 14.78
CA SER A 74 -19.06 1.14 13.35
C SER A 74 -17.77 1.18 12.55
N LEU A 75 -16.94 2.20 12.78
CA LEU A 75 -15.64 2.32 12.12
C LEU A 75 -14.68 1.22 12.58
N TRP A 76 -14.71 0.86 13.87
CA TRP A 76 -13.90 -0.26 14.37
C TRP A 76 -14.21 -1.56 13.64
N LYS A 77 -15.48 -1.85 13.44
CA LYS A 77 -15.92 -3.02 12.68
C LYS A 77 -15.44 -2.97 11.23
N GLU A 78 -15.56 -1.82 10.58
CA GLU A 78 -15.05 -1.61 9.22
C GLU A 78 -13.54 -1.84 9.14
N ILE A 79 -12.77 -1.33 10.12
CA ILE A 79 -11.32 -1.56 10.22
C ILE A 79 -11.01 -3.06 10.33
N GLN A 80 -11.71 -3.78 11.19
CA GLN A 80 -11.49 -5.22 11.37
C GLN A 80 -11.85 -6.04 10.12
N GLU A 81 -12.94 -5.69 9.44
CA GLU A 81 -13.44 -6.42 8.27
C GLU A 81 -12.70 -6.04 6.98
N SER A 82 -12.03 -4.90 6.92
CA SER A 82 -11.33 -4.40 5.73
C SER A 82 -10.22 -5.32 5.22
N GLY A 83 -9.57 -6.06 6.12
CA GLY A 83 -8.41 -6.89 5.80
C GLY A 83 -7.12 -6.12 5.48
N TYR A 84 -7.11 -4.79 5.60
CA TYR A 84 -5.97 -3.93 5.28
C TYR A 84 -4.84 -3.98 6.31
N PHE A 85 -5.12 -4.51 7.50
CA PHE A 85 -4.21 -4.47 8.64
C PHE A 85 -3.73 -5.86 9.03
N SER A 86 -2.46 -5.97 9.42
CA SER A 86 -1.87 -7.21 9.92
C SER A 86 -1.93 -7.30 11.44
N ASN A 87 -1.65 -6.20 12.12
CA ASN A 87 -1.71 -6.10 13.56
C ASN A 87 -2.64 -4.94 13.93
N LEU A 88 -3.61 -5.24 14.77
CA LEU A 88 -4.57 -4.27 15.29
C LEU A 88 -4.53 -4.30 16.81
N TYR A 89 -4.15 -3.18 17.40
CA TYR A 89 -4.16 -2.96 18.84
C TYR A 89 -5.17 -1.87 19.14
N ALA A 90 -6.09 -2.14 20.04
CA ALA A 90 -7.17 -1.23 20.34
C ALA A 90 -7.42 -1.14 21.84
N SER A 91 -7.67 0.07 22.30
CA SER A 91 -8.07 0.34 23.67
C SER A 91 -9.35 1.20 23.75
N GLY A 92 -10.21 0.82 24.68
CA GLY A 92 -11.34 1.63 25.15
C GLY A 92 -11.21 1.86 26.66
N SER A 93 -11.88 2.88 27.17
CA SER A 93 -11.87 3.13 28.62
C SER A 93 -13.15 3.79 29.08
N PHE A 94 -13.52 3.55 30.31
CA PHE A 94 -14.54 4.27 31.03
C PHE A 94 -14.20 4.38 32.52
N SER A 95 -14.72 5.38 33.17
CA SER A 95 -14.57 5.57 34.60
C SER A 95 -15.42 4.54 35.34
N ILE A 96 -14.81 3.86 36.32
CA ILE A 96 -15.48 2.89 37.14
C ILE A 96 -15.32 3.20 38.62
N ARG A 97 -16.29 2.71 39.38
CA ARG A 97 -16.20 2.56 40.84
C ARG A 97 -16.51 1.12 41.20
N ALA A 98 -15.68 0.52 42.01
CA ALA A 98 -15.90 -0.82 42.56
C ALA A 98 -16.32 -0.68 44.02
N PHE A 99 -17.38 -1.35 44.38
CA PHE A 99 -17.95 -1.29 45.70
C PHE A 99 -17.88 -2.64 46.40
N PRO A 100 -17.63 -2.69 47.70
CA PRO A 100 -17.90 -3.90 48.48
C PRO A 100 -19.36 -4.36 48.28
N LYS A 101 -19.52 -5.69 48.25
CA LYS A 101 -20.79 -6.32 47.98
C LYS A 101 -21.91 -5.84 48.92
N GLU A 102 -21.57 -5.71 50.19
CA GLU A 102 -22.50 -5.31 51.29
C GLU A 102 -23.07 -3.90 51.02
N ILE A 103 -22.26 -2.96 50.56
CA ILE A 103 -22.68 -1.58 50.32
C ILE A 103 -23.68 -1.50 49.17
N LEU A 104 -23.49 -2.29 48.12
CA LEU A 104 -24.38 -2.30 46.95
C LEU A 104 -25.74 -2.98 47.28
N GLU A 105 -25.72 -4.07 48.01
CA GLU A 105 -26.92 -4.75 48.43
C GLU A 105 -27.79 -3.87 49.36
N GLU A 106 -27.16 -3.16 50.26
CA GLU A 106 -27.86 -2.28 51.23
C GLU A 106 -28.44 -1.02 50.59
N LYS A 107 -27.66 -0.35 49.69
CA LYS A 107 -28.06 0.96 49.13
C LYS A 107 -28.87 0.90 47.85
N ALA A 108 -28.57 -0.06 46.99
CA ALA A 108 -29.24 -0.17 45.71
C ALA A 108 -30.51 -1.03 45.75
N GLY A 109 -30.77 -1.70 46.89
CA GLY A 109 -31.91 -2.64 47.04
C GLY A 109 -31.86 -3.81 46.06
N ILE A 110 -30.64 -4.11 45.54
CA ILE A 110 -30.44 -5.13 44.53
C ILE A 110 -30.29 -6.47 45.21
N SER A 111 -31.26 -7.33 44.98
CA SER A 111 -31.26 -8.70 45.54
C SER A 111 -30.22 -9.57 44.86
N ALA A 112 -29.68 -10.53 45.59
CA ALA A 112 -28.72 -11.50 45.09
C ALA A 112 -29.21 -12.31 43.87
N SER A 113 -30.54 -12.40 43.68
CA SER A 113 -31.16 -13.11 42.54
C SER A 113 -31.16 -12.29 41.23
N GLU A 114 -30.99 -10.98 41.28
CA GLU A 114 -30.83 -10.11 40.10
C GLU A 114 -29.39 -10.03 39.60
N GLN A 115 -28.55 -10.92 40.12
CA GLN A 115 -27.10 -10.86 40.01
C GLN A 115 -26.50 -11.06 38.60
N GLU A 116 -27.30 -11.53 37.66
CA GLU A 116 -26.85 -11.76 36.27
C GLU A 116 -27.22 -10.64 35.29
N GLN A 117 -28.11 -9.72 35.70
CA GLN A 117 -28.60 -8.66 34.84
C GLN A 117 -27.82 -7.37 35.01
N LEU A 118 -27.52 -6.71 33.88
CA LEU A 118 -27.00 -5.36 33.90
C LEU A 118 -28.10 -4.40 34.31
N ILE A 119 -27.92 -3.69 35.44
CA ILE A 119 -28.89 -2.72 35.94
C ILE A 119 -28.33 -1.32 35.67
N VAL A 120 -29.15 -0.47 35.04
CA VAL A 120 -28.79 0.92 34.73
C VAL A 120 -29.50 1.84 35.74
N PHE A 121 -28.74 2.66 36.45
CA PHE A 121 -29.21 3.60 37.43
C PHE A 121 -28.89 5.04 37.03
N GLN A 122 -29.79 5.96 37.36
CA GLN A 122 -29.55 7.39 37.27
C GLN A 122 -29.28 7.95 38.67
N ASN A 123 -28.17 8.70 38.83
CA ASN A 123 -27.86 9.47 40.06
C ASN A 123 -27.48 8.72 41.34
N LEU A 124 -27.05 7.49 41.30
CA LEU A 124 -26.51 6.78 42.47
C LEU A 124 -25.21 7.37 43.05
N LEU A 125 -24.44 8.08 42.23
CA LEU A 125 -23.12 8.57 42.59
C LEU A 125 -23.08 9.66 43.64
N ALA A 126 -24.07 10.52 43.68
CA ALA A 126 -24.10 11.63 44.64
C ALA A 126 -24.16 11.16 46.10
N GLN A 127 -24.63 9.93 46.34
CA GLN A 127 -24.76 9.37 47.68
C GLN A 127 -23.57 8.51 48.12
N ALA A 128 -22.74 8.03 47.18
CA ALA A 128 -21.65 7.08 47.45
C ALA A 128 -20.27 7.73 47.66
N GLU A 129 -20.13 9.05 47.46
CA GLU A 129 -18.83 9.73 47.59
C GLU A 129 -18.26 9.79 49.00
N GLU A 130 -19.08 9.60 50.02
CA GLU A 130 -18.67 9.72 51.43
C GLU A 130 -18.31 8.40 52.12
N GLU A 131 -18.33 7.25 51.41
CA GLU A 131 -18.16 5.94 52.06
C GLU A 131 -16.78 5.32 51.95
N SER A 132 -16.34 4.81 53.11
CA SER A 132 -15.10 4.05 53.20
C SER A 132 -15.21 2.72 52.44
N GLY A 133 -14.24 2.42 51.56
CA GLY A 133 -14.15 1.14 50.85
C GLY A 133 -14.46 1.21 49.37
N VAL A 134 -14.84 2.36 48.83
CA VAL A 134 -15.06 2.57 47.39
C VAL A 134 -13.72 2.75 46.70
N VAL A 135 -13.45 1.95 45.68
CA VAL A 135 -12.27 2.09 44.84
C VAL A 135 -12.68 2.69 43.50
N SER A 136 -12.12 3.85 43.17
CA SER A 136 -12.40 4.52 41.89
C SER A 136 -11.17 4.51 41.00
N GLY A 137 -11.41 4.42 39.70
CA GLY A 137 -10.36 4.43 38.69
C GLY A 137 -10.90 4.33 37.28
N ALA A 138 -9.99 4.26 36.33
CA ALA A 138 -10.32 3.94 34.96
C ALA A 138 -10.23 2.42 34.74
N MET A 139 -11.24 1.87 34.06
CA MET A 139 -11.16 0.54 33.49
C MET A 139 -10.80 0.69 32.03
N LYS A 140 -9.72 0.06 31.64
CA LYS A 140 -9.31 0.00 30.23
C LYS A 140 -9.65 -1.37 29.65
N ALA A 141 -10.15 -1.36 28.45
CA ALA A 141 -10.46 -2.55 27.70
C ALA A 141 -9.46 -2.66 26.53
N TYR A 142 -8.89 -3.84 26.36
CA TYR A 142 -7.90 -4.13 25.33
C TYR A 142 -8.30 -5.38 24.55
N ASN A 143 -7.91 -5.43 23.28
CA ASN A 143 -8.08 -6.62 22.47
C ASN A 143 -6.90 -7.62 22.58
N THR A 144 -5.79 -7.18 23.13
CA THR A 144 -4.59 -8.00 23.37
C THR A 144 -3.65 -7.31 24.37
N PHE A 145 -2.79 -8.07 25.01
CA PHE A 145 -1.77 -7.54 25.92
C PHE A 145 -0.77 -6.59 25.23
N SER A 146 -0.45 -6.83 23.97
CA SER A 146 0.46 -5.98 23.19
C SER A 146 -0.11 -4.60 22.84
N ALA A 147 -1.35 -4.30 23.23
CA ALA A 147 -1.99 -3.02 22.96
C ALA A 147 -1.46 -1.84 23.79
N GLU A 148 -0.78 -2.10 24.89
CA GLU A 148 -0.25 -1.08 25.80
C GLU A 148 1.09 -1.49 26.39
N ASP A 149 2.10 -0.62 26.27
CA ASP A 149 3.45 -0.89 26.81
C ASP A 149 3.46 -1.15 28.32
N GLU A 150 2.60 -0.47 29.09
CA GLU A 150 2.48 -0.69 30.53
C GLU A 150 1.94 -2.08 30.86
N LEU A 151 1.02 -2.57 30.03
CA LEU A 151 0.46 -3.92 30.18
C LEU A 151 1.51 -4.99 29.90
N VAL A 152 2.29 -4.81 28.84
CA VAL A 152 3.41 -5.70 28.50
C VAL A 152 4.45 -5.77 29.63
N ARG A 153 4.75 -4.63 30.27
CA ARG A 153 5.72 -4.59 31.38
C ARG A 153 5.28 -5.36 32.63
N ILE A 154 3.99 -5.45 32.88
CA ILE A 154 3.48 -6.14 34.06
C ILE A 154 3.06 -7.58 33.78
N GLN A 155 3.11 -8.02 32.52
CA GLN A 155 2.61 -9.32 32.09
C GLN A 155 3.18 -10.47 32.91
N ASP A 156 4.51 -10.47 33.18
CA ASP A 156 5.20 -11.48 33.96
C ASP A 156 4.90 -11.40 35.47
N ASP A 157 4.43 -10.24 35.94
CA ASP A 157 4.12 -10.00 37.36
C ASP A 157 2.65 -10.33 37.70
N ILE A 158 1.82 -10.65 36.72
CA ILE A 158 0.42 -10.98 36.94
C ILE A 158 0.28 -12.36 37.54
N ARG A 159 -0.43 -12.42 38.67
CA ARG A 159 -0.89 -13.69 39.24
C ARG A 159 -2.22 -14.06 38.66
N TRP A 160 -2.26 -15.18 37.96
CA TRP A 160 -3.45 -15.67 37.26
C TRP A 160 -4.23 -16.67 38.10
N LEU A 161 -5.55 -16.66 37.90
CA LEU A 161 -6.43 -17.73 38.37
C LEU A 161 -6.21 -18.96 37.49
N ASP A 162 -6.28 -20.15 38.05
CA ASP A 162 -6.10 -21.41 37.32
C ASP A 162 -7.03 -21.46 36.06
N GLY A 163 -6.42 -21.73 34.91
CA GLY A 163 -7.10 -21.80 33.63
C GLY A 163 -7.19 -20.48 32.86
N TYR A 164 -6.61 -19.39 33.36
CA TYR A 164 -6.53 -18.10 32.67
C TYR A 164 -5.07 -17.70 32.41
N ASP A 165 -4.85 -17.01 31.30
CA ASP A 165 -3.58 -16.46 30.88
C ASP A 165 -3.78 -15.15 30.10
N GLU A 166 -2.75 -14.66 29.46
CA GLU A 166 -2.77 -13.43 28.66
C GLU A 166 -3.79 -13.45 27.49
N THR A 167 -4.15 -14.63 26.99
CA THR A 167 -5.11 -14.77 25.88
C THR A 167 -6.54 -14.44 26.31
N CYS A 168 -6.79 -14.28 27.60
CA CYS A 168 -8.10 -13.93 28.15
C CYS A 168 -8.66 -12.60 27.58
N LEU A 169 -7.78 -11.67 27.16
CA LEU A 169 -8.19 -10.40 26.54
C LEU A 169 -8.77 -10.55 25.13
N GLU A 170 -8.55 -11.67 24.45
CA GLU A 170 -9.10 -11.95 23.12
C GLU A 170 -10.57 -12.44 23.18
N GLY A 171 -10.99 -12.86 24.38
CA GLY A 171 -12.33 -13.34 24.65
C GLY A 171 -13.39 -12.25 24.86
N ASN A 172 -14.58 -12.67 25.24
CA ASN A 172 -15.70 -11.81 25.59
C ASN A 172 -16.30 -12.12 26.98
N GLU A 173 -15.55 -12.88 27.79
CA GLU A 173 -15.96 -13.19 29.14
C GLU A 173 -15.97 -11.94 30.03
N ARG A 174 -16.86 -11.90 31.02
CA ARG A 174 -16.92 -10.81 32.02
C ARG A 174 -15.85 -11.01 33.09
N ILE A 175 -14.61 -10.78 32.70
CA ILE A 175 -13.42 -10.95 33.52
C ILE A 175 -12.63 -9.65 33.63
N CYS A 176 -11.87 -9.52 34.71
CA CYS A 176 -10.97 -8.39 34.88
C CYS A 176 -9.66 -8.79 35.55
N ILE A 177 -8.64 -7.98 35.25
CA ILE A 177 -7.33 -8.00 35.92
C ILE A 177 -7.26 -6.72 36.74
N VAL A 178 -7.00 -6.82 38.04
CA VAL A 178 -7.02 -5.67 38.95
C VAL A 178 -5.72 -5.52 39.75
N SER A 179 -5.45 -4.31 40.21
CA SER A 179 -4.33 -4.08 41.09
C SER A 179 -4.57 -4.73 42.45
N GLU A 180 -3.56 -5.38 43.04
CA GLU A 180 -3.58 -5.95 44.40
C GLU A 180 -3.97 -4.89 45.45
N ARG A 181 -3.76 -3.60 45.17
CA ARG A 181 -4.17 -2.50 46.05
C ARG A 181 -5.68 -2.39 46.25
N TRP A 182 -6.47 -3.00 45.39
CA TRP A 182 -7.92 -3.00 45.52
C TRP A 182 -8.42 -4.03 46.53
N GLY A 183 -7.55 -4.93 47.01
CA GLY A 183 -7.87 -5.88 48.06
C GLY A 183 -8.74 -7.06 47.63
N TYR A 184 -9.02 -7.23 46.33
CA TYR A 184 -9.77 -8.37 45.84
C TYR A 184 -8.90 -9.59 45.59
N ALA A 185 -9.43 -10.76 45.90
CA ALA A 185 -8.78 -12.02 45.66
C ALA A 185 -9.08 -12.58 44.27
N LEU A 186 -8.21 -13.48 43.79
CA LEU A 186 -8.46 -14.24 42.58
C LEU A 186 -9.75 -15.05 42.69
N GLY A 187 -10.58 -14.99 41.69
CA GLY A 187 -11.90 -15.67 41.64
C GLY A 187 -13.06 -14.85 42.23
N ASP A 188 -12.80 -13.74 42.92
CA ASP A 188 -13.83 -12.85 43.37
C ASP A 188 -14.67 -12.27 42.23
N THR A 189 -15.95 -12.06 42.51
CA THR A 189 -16.85 -11.34 41.59
C THR A 189 -17.07 -9.93 42.12
N ILE A 190 -16.59 -8.93 41.39
CA ILE A 190 -16.64 -7.54 41.79
C ILE A 190 -17.81 -6.87 41.08
N PRO A 191 -18.77 -6.25 41.80
CA PRO A 191 -19.74 -5.35 41.24
C PRO A 191 -19.05 -4.01 40.93
N MET A 192 -19.12 -3.58 39.68
CA MET A 192 -18.53 -2.33 39.21
C MET A 192 -19.58 -1.41 38.69
N LEU A 193 -19.53 -0.15 39.09
CA LEU A 193 -20.37 0.91 38.58
C LEU A 193 -19.59 1.65 37.47
N ALA A 194 -20.08 1.58 36.25
CA ALA A 194 -19.56 2.36 35.14
C ALA A 194 -20.39 3.65 34.97
N ARG A 195 -19.69 4.76 34.74
CA ARG A 195 -20.29 6.05 34.43
C ARG A 195 -19.96 6.45 33.00
N VAL A 196 -20.99 6.66 32.21
CA VAL A 196 -20.87 7.03 30.80
C VAL A 196 -21.69 8.26 30.50
N LEU A 197 -21.17 9.19 29.71
CA LEU A 197 -21.91 10.35 29.24
C LEU A 197 -22.80 9.96 28.06
N VAL A 198 -24.09 10.21 28.21
CA VAL A 198 -25.09 9.96 27.17
C VAL A 198 -25.94 11.21 27.00
N ASN A 199 -25.95 11.80 25.80
CA ASN A 199 -26.76 13.00 25.51
C ASN A 199 -26.64 14.14 26.54
N LYS A 200 -25.40 14.44 26.98
CA LYS A 200 -25.10 15.46 28.01
C LYS A 200 -25.54 15.10 29.43
N SER A 201 -26.02 13.90 29.68
CA SER A 201 -26.37 13.40 31.01
C SER A 201 -25.50 12.18 31.33
N TYR A 202 -25.13 12.05 32.60
CA TYR A 202 -24.42 10.84 33.01
C TYR A 202 -25.40 9.70 33.27
N MET A 203 -25.08 8.54 32.77
CA MET A 203 -25.77 7.29 33.07
C MET A 203 -24.82 6.35 33.78
N GLU A 204 -25.34 5.59 34.69
CA GLU A 204 -24.58 4.64 35.50
C GLU A 204 -25.14 3.25 35.29
N GLY A 205 -24.24 2.29 35.09
CA GLY A 205 -24.58 0.88 34.96
C GLY A 205 -23.75 0.04 35.90
N ILE A 206 -24.40 -0.89 36.59
CA ILE A 206 -23.70 -1.87 37.43
C ILE A 206 -23.53 -3.15 36.61
N PHE A 207 -22.31 -3.66 36.60
CA PHE A 207 -21.98 -4.95 35.98
C PHE A 207 -21.02 -5.72 36.90
N ARG A 208 -21.03 -7.04 36.77
CA ARG A 208 -20.17 -7.91 37.56
C ARG A 208 -19.02 -8.44 36.73
N MET A 209 -17.84 -8.37 37.30
CA MET A 209 -16.61 -8.85 36.68
C MET A 209 -15.93 -9.86 37.62
N LYS A 210 -15.51 -10.99 37.08
CA LYS A 210 -14.72 -11.98 37.79
C LYS A 210 -13.26 -11.61 37.76
N VAL A 211 -12.59 -11.57 38.89
CA VAL A 211 -11.15 -11.32 38.98
C VAL A 211 -10.39 -12.57 38.55
N VAL A 212 -9.73 -12.51 37.42
CA VAL A 212 -8.92 -13.61 36.89
C VAL A 212 -7.42 -13.36 36.95
N GLY A 213 -7.03 -12.10 37.22
CA GLY A 213 -5.63 -11.73 37.38
C GLY A 213 -5.47 -10.59 38.38
N THR A 214 -4.36 -10.62 39.14
CA THR A 214 -3.94 -9.51 40.00
C THR A 214 -2.49 -9.14 39.69
N TYR A 215 -2.20 -7.82 39.70
CA TYR A 215 -0.86 -7.33 39.50
C TYR A 215 -0.39 -6.46 40.66
N PRO A 216 0.91 -6.51 41.01
CA PRO A 216 1.43 -5.72 42.08
C PRO A 216 1.61 -4.25 41.66
N GLY A 217 1.38 -3.34 42.59
CA GLY A 217 1.74 -1.95 42.41
C GLY A 217 0.65 -1.07 41.82
N LYS A 218 1.04 0.14 41.41
CA LYS A 218 0.17 1.14 40.83
C LYS A 218 0.58 1.39 39.38
N ILE A 219 -0.32 1.18 38.46
CA ILE A 219 -0.12 1.57 37.08
C ILE A 219 -0.73 2.95 36.86
N THR A 220 -0.02 3.78 36.15
CA THR A 220 -0.51 5.12 35.79
C THR A 220 -1.50 4.96 34.64
N GLY A 221 -2.73 5.41 34.84
CA GLY A 221 -3.73 5.51 33.78
C GLY A 221 -4.86 4.50 33.81
N PHE A 222 -4.74 3.37 34.52
CA PHE A 222 -5.86 2.46 34.72
C PHE A 222 -5.81 1.73 36.06
N ALA A 223 -6.98 1.32 36.51
CA ALA A 223 -7.13 0.60 37.78
C ALA A 223 -7.55 -0.86 37.57
N ALA A 224 -8.19 -1.16 36.46
CA ALA A 224 -8.55 -2.49 36.05
C ALA A 224 -8.50 -2.63 34.52
N VAL A 225 -8.29 -3.86 34.07
CA VAL A 225 -8.22 -4.24 32.65
C VAL A 225 -9.28 -5.28 32.35
N MET A 226 -9.92 -5.20 31.18
CA MET A 226 -10.91 -6.16 30.71
C MET A 226 -10.74 -6.44 29.21
N PRO A 227 -11.33 -7.52 28.69
CA PRO A 227 -11.37 -7.76 27.24
C PRO A 227 -12.19 -6.70 26.51
N LEU A 228 -11.73 -6.28 25.33
CA LEU A 228 -12.42 -5.26 24.52
C LEU A 228 -13.81 -5.72 24.05
N LYS A 229 -13.94 -6.97 23.66
CA LYS A 229 -15.23 -7.57 23.28
C LYS A 229 -16.23 -7.55 24.42
N THR A 230 -15.75 -7.76 25.66
CA THR A 230 -16.61 -7.65 26.84
C THR A 230 -17.16 -6.24 27.03
N MET A 231 -16.35 -5.21 26.76
CA MET A 231 -16.81 -3.82 26.81
C MET A 231 -17.90 -3.56 25.74
N GLU A 232 -17.75 -4.10 24.55
CA GLU A 232 -18.75 -4.01 23.48
C GLU A 232 -20.06 -4.71 23.89
N ASP A 233 -19.98 -5.96 24.36
CA ASP A 233 -21.14 -6.75 24.82
C ASP A 233 -21.87 -6.07 25.99
N LEU A 234 -21.13 -5.49 26.94
CA LEU A 234 -21.71 -4.73 28.06
C LEU A 234 -22.43 -3.48 27.57
N THR A 235 -21.89 -2.78 26.57
CA THR A 235 -22.54 -1.61 25.99
C THR A 235 -23.85 -1.98 25.29
N ILE A 236 -23.86 -3.08 24.54
CA ILE A 236 -25.07 -3.61 23.87
C ILE A 236 -26.10 -4.02 24.90
N ALA A 237 -25.70 -4.73 25.97
CA ALA A 237 -26.60 -5.16 27.02
C ALA A 237 -27.21 -3.97 27.79
N ALA A 238 -26.39 -2.96 28.09
CA ALA A 238 -26.85 -1.73 28.72
C ALA A 238 -27.92 -1.01 27.87
N ASN A 239 -27.69 -0.91 26.57
CA ASN A 239 -28.62 -0.28 25.65
C ASN A 239 -29.97 -1.06 25.57
N ALA A 240 -29.88 -2.39 25.60
CA ALA A 240 -31.10 -3.22 25.62
C ALA A 240 -31.96 -2.97 26.88
N VAL A 241 -31.32 -2.91 28.05
CA VAL A 241 -32.00 -2.61 29.31
C VAL A 241 -32.61 -1.21 29.32
N GLN A 242 -31.89 -0.21 28.78
CA GLN A 242 -32.43 1.15 28.67
C GLN A 242 -33.66 1.23 27.78
N LYS A 243 -33.65 0.55 26.62
CA LYS A 243 -34.81 0.49 25.72
C LYS A 243 -36.04 -0.14 26.42
N GLN A 244 -35.85 -1.21 27.19
CA GLN A 244 -36.92 -1.83 27.97
C GLN A 244 -37.51 -0.87 28.99
N ASN A 245 -36.70 -0.01 29.60
CA ASN A 245 -37.11 0.98 30.57
C ASN A 245 -37.65 2.29 29.94
N GLY A 246 -37.87 2.32 28.62
CA GLY A 246 -38.38 3.49 27.91
C GLY A 246 -37.39 4.63 27.74
N ASN A 247 -36.13 4.39 28.00
CA ASN A 247 -35.05 5.36 27.79
C ASN A 247 -34.40 5.16 26.42
N TYR A 248 -34.43 6.19 25.57
CA TYR A 248 -33.92 6.14 24.20
C TYR A 248 -32.48 6.66 24.07
N SER A 249 -31.83 7.00 25.18
CA SER A 249 -30.44 7.36 25.16
C SER A 249 -29.57 6.10 24.99
N GLU A 250 -28.62 6.10 24.05
CA GLU A 250 -27.79 4.96 23.82
C GLU A 250 -26.35 5.24 24.31
N TRP A 251 -25.76 4.27 24.95
CA TRP A 251 -24.33 4.25 25.20
C TRP A 251 -23.62 4.01 23.86
N ILE A 252 -22.58 4.78 23.61
CA ILE A 252 -21.81 4.65 22.38
C ILE A 252 -20.56 3.82 22.68
N PHE A 253 -20.52 2.63 22.10
CA PHE A 253 -19.27 1.88 22.08
C PHE A 253 -18.28 2.59 21.17
N GLY A 254 -17.07 2.75 21.65
CA GLY A 254 -16.00 3.34 20.86
C GLY A 254 -14.66 3.20 21.57
N LEU A 255 -13.60 3.48 20.80
CA LEU A 255 -12.23 3.28 21.21
C LEU A 255 -11.52 4.62 21.40
N ASN A 256 -10.63 4.66 22.37
CA ASN A 256 -9.78 5.83 22.63
C ASN A 256 -8.53 5.81 21.77
N GLU A 257 -8.01 4.62 21.52
CA GLU A 257 -6.77 4.42 20.78
C GLU A 257 -6.86 3.18 19.90
N VAL A 258 -6.37 3.31 18.69
CA VAL A 258 -6.19 2.19 17.76
C VAL A 258 -4.82 2.35 17.13
N TYR A 259 -3.99 1.34 17.28
CA TYR A 259 -2.71 1.22 16.59
C TYR A 259 -2.79 0.11 15.58
N PHE A 260 -2.18 0.29 14.42
CA PHE A 260 -2.24 -0.68 13.34
C PHE A 260 -0.95 -0.74 12.54
N THR A 261 -0.72 -1.90 11.95
CA THR A 261 0.31 -2.11 10.92
C THR A 261 -0.39 -2.38 9.60
N VAL A 262 -0.01 -1.67 8.56
CA VAL A 262 -0.55 -1.87 7.22
C VAL A 262 -0.04 -3.21 6.68
N ARG A 263 -0.95 -4.03 6.14
CA ARG A 263 -0.62 -5.35 5.59
C ARG A 263 0.03 -5.24 4.22
N ASP A 264 -0.52 -4.37 3.37
CA ASP A 264 -0.07 -4.15 2.00
C ASP A 264 -0.02 -2.64 1.72
N ASN A 265 1.19 -2.13 1.53
CA ASN A 265 1.40 -0.71 1.31
C ASN A 265 0.83 -0.20 -0.02
N LEU A 266 0.52 -1.08 -0.98
CA LEU A 266 -0.19 -0.71 -2.21
C LEU A 266 -1.63 -0.24 -1.93
N GLN A 267 -2.20 -0.62 -0.77
CA GLN A 267 -3.55 -0.23 -0.35
C GLN A 267 -3.57 1.02 0.55
N LEU A 268 -2.42 1.65 0.76
CA LEU A 268 -2.29 2.79 1.69
C LEU A 268 -3.23 3.96 1.36
N ASP A 269 -3.44 4.24 0.08
CA ASP A 269 -4.34 5.31 -0.34
C ASP A 269 -5.82 4.96 -0.06
N GLN A 270 -6.20 3.69 -0.16
CA GLN A 270 -7.54 3.22 0.21
C GLN A 270 -7.76 3.36 1.72
N ILE A 271 -6.75 3.02 2.54
CA ILE A 271 -6.78 3.22 4.00
C ILE A 271 -6.96 4.71 4.34
N LYS A 272 -6.21 5.60 3.69
CA LYS A 272 -6.34 7.05 3.90
C LYS A 272 -7.71 7.57 3.49
N THR A 273 -8.26 7.05 2.40
CA THR A 273 -9.60 7.39 1.93
C THR A 273 -10.66 6.95 2.94
N MET A 274 -10.61 5.71 3.40
CA MET A 274 -11.50 5.19 4.45
C MET A 274 -11.46 6.07 5.71
N ILE A 275 -10.27 6.44 6.19
CA ILE A 275 -10.09 7.32 7.36
C ILE A 275 -10.69 8.70 7.09
N THR A 276 -10.53 9.26 5.91
CA THR A 276 -11.03 10.59 5.54
C THR A 276 -12.55 10.60 5.39
N GLU A 277 -13.14 9.61 4.73
CA GLU A 277 -14.58 9.47 4.53
C GLU A 277 -15.34 9.30 5.84
N ASN A 278 -14.72 8.65 6.84
CA ASN A 278 -15.28 8.55 8.19
C ASN A 278 -15.06 9.85 9.05
N GLY A 279 -14.59 10.93 8.43
CA GLY A 279 -14.46 12.23 9.08
C GLY A 279 -13.38 12.33 10.16
N LEU A 280 -12.49 11.36 10.27
CA LEU A 280 -11.45 11.34 11.29
C LEU A 280 -10.34 12.38 11.05
N ARG A 281 -10.06 12.70 9.81
CA ARG A 281 -9.01 13.67 9.46
C ARG A 281 -9.26 15.05 10.02
N ASP A 282 -10.52 15.48 10.03
CA ASP A 282 -10.94 16.81 10.50
C ASP A 282 -11.59 16.77 11.90
N SER A 283 -11.52 15.61 12.56
CA SER A 283 -12.08 15.42 13.89
C SER A 283 -11.33 16.25 14.95
N LYS A 284 -12.06 16.92 15.81
CA LYS A 284 -11.52 17.56 17.00
C LYS A 284 -11.15 16.56 18.10
N TYR A 285 -11.75 15.39 18.07
CA TYR A 285 -11.66 14.37 19.12
C TYR A 285 -10.68 13.25 18.81
N ALA A 286 -10.27 13.12 17.54
CA ALA A 286 -9.33 12.10 17.11
C ALA A 286 -8.13 12.73 16.38
N ARG A 287 -6.95 12.17 16.63
CA ARG A 287 -5.73 12.47 15.88
C ARG A 287 -5.29 11.22 15.15
N VAL A 288 -5.23 11.31 13.83
CA VAL A 288 -4.73 10.23 12.96
C VAL A 288 -3.27 10.51 12.61
N ARG A 289 -2.44 9.49 12.75
CA ARG A 289 -1.05 9.50 12.30
C ARG A 289 -0.75 8.23 11.54
N ILE A 290 -0.22 8.37 10.34
CA ILE A 290 0.29 7.26 9.52
C ILE A 290 1.74 7.58 9.20
N ASP A 291 2.65 6.71 9.59
CA ASP A 291 4.08 6.89 9.37
C ASP A 291 4.48 6.26 8.03
N ASP A 292 4.17 6.97 6.95
CA ASP A 292 4.49 6.59 5.57
C ASP A 292 5.69 7.34 5.00
N ARG A 293 6.44 8.07 5.83
CA ARG A 293 7.54 8.92 5.38
C ARG A 293 8.65 8.10 4.72
N ILE A 294 9.11 7.04 5.38
CA ILE A 294 10.17 6.17 4.86
C ILE A 294 9.73 5.53 3.54
N LEU A 295 8.47 5.10 3.46
CA LEU A 295 7.90 4.54 2.24
C LEU A 295 7.99 5.56 1.10
N LYS A 296 7.48 6.77 1.28
CA LYS A 296 7.48 7.82 0.26
C LYS A 296 8.90 8.24 -0.17
N GLU A 297 9.81 8.40 0.80
CA GLU A 297 11.20 8.77 0.52
C GLU A 297 11.94 7.69 -0.28
N THR A 298 11.61 6.41 -0.08
CA THR A 298 12.27 5.30 -0.76
C THR A 298 11.61 4.96 -2.10
N VAL A 299 10.29 4.95 -2.16
CA VAL A 299 9.50 4.55 -3.33
C VAL A 299 9.45 5.67 -4.38
N GLY A 300 9.32 6.92 -3.97
CA GLY A 300 9.17 8.06 -4.89
C GLY A 300 10.24 8.16 -5.98
N PRO A 301 11.55 8.05 -5.67
CA PRO A 301 12.60 8.03 -6.68
C PRO A 301 12.51 6.84 -7.64
N ILE A 302 12.08 5.66 -7.16
CA ILE A 302 11.93 4.45 -7.98
C ILE A 302 10.76 4.61 -8.94
N GLU A 303 9.63 5.13 -8.48
CA GLU A 303 8.44 5.42 -9.31
C GLU A 303 8.76 6.47 -10.39
N SER A 304 9.44 7.54 -10.01
CA SER A 304 9.86 8.57 -10.94
C SER A 304 10.80 8.02 -12.03
N ASN A 305 11.75 7.17 -11.63
CA ASN A 305 12.64 6.49 -12.56
C ASN A 305 11.88 5.54 -13.50
N LEU A 306 10.95 4.75 -12.95
CA LEU A 306 10.10 3.85 -13.74
C LEU A 306 9.26 4.63 -14.77
N ALA A 307 8.61 5.71 -14.35
CA ALA A 307 7.82 6.56 -15.24
C ALA A 307 8.68 7.18 -16.35
N GLN A 308 9.93 7.60 -16.03
CA GLN A 308 10.87 8.11 -17.02
C GLN A 308 11.31 7.01 -17.99
N LEU A 309 11.59 5.80 -17.51
CA LEU A 309 11.92 4.66 -18.36
C LEU A 309 10.76 4.33 -19.32
N GLU A 310 9.56 4.20 -18.81
CA GLU A 310 8.37 3.91 -19.62
C GLU A 310 8.09 5.01 -20.66
N GLY A 311 8.20 6.28 -20.27
CA GLY A 311 8.03 7.41 -21.18
C GLY A 311 9.12 7.48 -22.28
N SER A 312 10.35 7.13 -21.95
CA SER A 312 11.46 7.15 -22.89
C SER A 312 11.41 6.03 -23.92
N TYR A 313 10.68 4.96 -23.66
CA TYR A 313 10.59 3.81 -24.56
C TYR A 313 10.09 4.17 -25.96
N LEU A 314 9.05 4.98 -26.04
CA LEU A 314 8.52 5.47 -27.33
C LEU A 314 9.55 6.35 -28.05
N PHE A 315 10.28 7.19 -27.33
CA PHE A 315 11.30 8.07 -27.89
C PHE A 315 12.41 7.30 -28.60
N PHE A 316 12.82 6.13 -28.08
CA PHE A 316 13.85 5.31 -28.73
C PHE A 316 13.45 4.78 -30.10
N PHE A 317 12.18 4.47 -30.35
CA PHE A 317 11.70 4.09 -31.69
C PHE A 317 11.84 5.24 -32.69
N VAL A 318 11.54 6.47 -32.25
CA VAL A 318 11.75 7.67 -33.07
C VAL A 318 13.23 7.87 -33.38
N MET A 319 14.10 7.66 -32.40
CA MET A 319 15.56 7.72 -32.56
C MET A 319 16.06 6.68 -33.57
N ILE A 320 15.55 5.45 -33.53
CA ILE A 320 15.91 4.40 -34.50
C ILE A 320 15.51 4.80 -35.92
N ALA A 321 14.32 5.37 -36.10
CA ALA A 321 13.88 5.89 -37.41
C ALA A 321 14.80 7.03 -37.89
N ALA A 322 15.20 7.94 -37.00
CA ALA A 322 16.14 9.01 -37.31
C ALA A 322 17.52 8.48 -37.67
N ILE A 323 18.07 7.50 -36.96
CA ILE A 323 19.33 6.83 -37.27
C ILE A 323 19.22 6.17 -38.66
N GLY A 324 18.12 5.44 -38.92
CA GLY A 324 17.86 4.85 -40.25
C GLY A 324 17.84 5.90 -41.35
N PHE A 325 17.22 7.05 -41.12
CA PHE A 325 17.22 8.16 -42.05
C PHE A 325 18.65 8.69 -42.33
N PHE A 326 19.37 9.06 -41.27
CA PHE A 326 20.70 9.68 -41.42
C PHE A 326 21.71 8.75 -42.09
N ILE A 327 21.78 7.49 -41.66
CA ILE A 327 22.71 6.51 -42.23
C ILE A 327 22.37 6.25 -43.71
N SER A 328 21.08 6.02 -44.00
CA SER A 328 20.62 5.76 -45.36
C SER A 328 20.78 6.99 -46.26
N PHE A 329 20.59 8.21 -45.74
CA PHE A 329 20.84 9.45 -46.49
C PHE A 329 22.32 9.60 -46.86
N LEU A 330 23.25 9.37 -45.94
CA LEU A 330 24.68 9.43 -46.21
C LEU A 330 25.09 8.39 -47.25
N LEU A 331 24.57 7.16 -47.15
CA LEU A 331 24.84 6.10 -48.11
C LEU A 331 24.27 6.41 -49.48
N ALA A 332 23.02 6.87 -49.58
CA ALA A 332 22.38 7.21 -50.82
C ALA A 332 23.04 8.43 -51.49
N ARG A 333 23.45 9.45 -50.70
CA ARG A 333 24.21 10.61 -51.22
C ARG A 333 25.52 10.19 -51.88
N GLY A 334 26.25 9.24 -51.30
CA GLY A 334 27.49 8.73 -51.91
C GLY A 334 27.27 7.88 -53.17
N ARG A 335 26.00 7.51 -53.49
CA ARG A 335 25.63 6.71 -54.68
C ARG A 335 24.89 7.53 -55.76
N LYS A 336 24.80 8.84 -55.63
CA LYS A 336 24.22 9.70 -56.63
C LYS A 336 24.69 9.43 -58.07
N PRO A 337 26.06 9.25 -58.32
CA PRO A 337 26.55 8.94 -59.67
C PRO A 337 26.03 7.58 -60.17
N GLU A 338 25.99 6.55 -59.31
CA GLU A 338 25.48 5.23 -59.69
C GLU A 338 23.99 5.28 -60.09
N TYR A 339 23.21 6.02 -59.32
CA TYR A 339 21.74 6.24 -59.66
C TYR A 339 21.57 7.01 -60.96
N ALA A 340 22.45 7.97 -61.27
CA ALA A 340 22.41 8.68 -62.52
C ALA A 340 22.69 7.74 -63.73
N VAL A 341 23.68 6.87 -63.63
CA VAL A 341 24.00 5.85 -64.62
C VAL A 341 22.83 4.87 -64.85
N MET A 342 22.23 4.39 -63.76
CA MET A 342 21.05 3.50 -63.85
C MET A 342 19.90 4.16 -64.54
N ARG A 343 19.68 5.45 -64.31
CA ARG A 343 18.64 6.23 -65.04
C ARG A 343 18.95 6.41 -66.51
N MET A 344 20.20 6.64 -66.89
CA MET A 344 20.63 6.71 -68.28
C MET A 344 20.44 5.37 -69.00
N LEU A 345 20.54 4.24 -68.30
CA LEU A 345 20.25 2.90 -68.81
C LEU A 345 18.77 2.56 -68.88
N GLY A 346 17.86 3.52 -68.58
CA GLY A 346 16.41 3.39 -68.72
C GLY A 346 15.67 2.87 -67.49
N GLU A 347 16.31 2.74 -66.33
CA GLU A 347 15.65 2.33 -65.09
C GLU A 347 14.74 3.45 -64.55
N SER A 348 13.52 3.10 -64.15
CA SER A 348 12.61 4.06 -63.55
C SER A 348 13.05 4.47 -62.15
N ARG A 349 12.60 5.67 -61.69
CA ARG A 349 12.88 6.15 -60.33
C ARG A 349 12.41 5.13 -59.25
N ALA A 350 11.25 4.53 -59.47
CA ALA A 350 10.66 3.56 -58.55
C ALA A 350 11.51 2.30 -58.46
N GLN A 351 12.08 1.80 -59.58
CA GLN A 351 12.97 0.63 -59.60
C GLN A 351 14.25 0.87 -58.81
N ILE A 352 14.89 2.05 -59.02
CA ILE A 352 16.10 2.44 -58.30
C ILE A 352 15.84 2.57 -56.81
N THR A 353 14.75 3.23 -56.41
CA THR A 353 14.33 3.38 -55.00
C THR A 353 14.07 2.02 -54.38
N MET A 354 13.36 1.11 -55.04
CA MET A 354 13.05 -0.22 -54.52
C MET A 354 14.34 -1.04 -54.33
N LYS A 355 15.29 -1.01 -55.32
CA LYS A 355 16.55 -1.70 -55.18
C LYS A 355 17.36 -1.18 -53.99
N ALA A 356 17.46 0.14 -53.82
CA ALA A 356 18.15 0.76 -52.68
C ALA A 356 17.47 0.41 -51.35
N LEU A 357 16.15 0.39 -51.27
CA LEU A 357 15.40 0.00 -50.06
C LEU A 357 15.59 -1.50 -49.74
N CYS A 358 15.55 -2.38 -50.74
CA CYS A 358 15.82 -3.80 -50.52
C CYS A 358 17.20 -4.05 -49.94
N GLU A 359 18.20 -3.33 -50.40
CA GLU A 359 19.55 -3.42 -49.86
C GLU A 359 19.61 -2.96 -48.40
N GLN A 360 19.01 -1.82 -48.06
CA GLN A 360 18.97 -1.31 -46.70
C GLN A 360 18.19 -2.27 -45.79
N PHE A 361 17.08 -2.85 -46.26
CA PHE A 361 16.29 -3.83 -45.51
C PHE A 361 17.11 -5.09 -45.20
N VAL A 362 17.88 -5.64 -46.19
CA VAL A 362 18.73 -6.82 -45.98
C VAL A 362 19.82 -6.54 -44.94
N LEU A 363 20.46 -5.37 -45.03
CA LEU A 363 21.52 -4.98 -44.08
C LEU A 363 20.93 -4.79 -42.66
N CYS A 364 19.77 -4.13 -42.54
CA CYS A 364 19.10 -3.96 -41.28
C CYS A 364 18.67 -5.33 -40.70
N LEU A 365 18.12 -6.22 -41.52
CA LEU A 365 17.74 -7.58 -41.09
C LEU A 365 18.96 -8.35 -40.56
N ALA A 366 20.12 -8.25 -41.24
CA ALA A 366 21.36 -8.87 -40.76
C ALA A 366 21.79 -8.31 -39.40
N GLY A 367 21.70 -6.98 -39.19
CA GLY A 367 22.03 -6.36 -37.92
C GLY A 367 21.06 -6.75 -36.79
N VAL A 368 19.74 -6.78 -37.08
CA VAL A 368 18.70 -7.19 -36.13
C VAL A 368 18.89 -8.66 -35.74
N THR A 369 19.16 -9.56 -36.71
CA THR A 369 19.37 -10.98 -36.41
C THR A 369 20.60 -11.22 -35.57
N LEU A 370 21.74 -10.51 -35.87
CA LEU A 370 22.95 -10.58 -35.06
C LEU A 370 22.73 -10.02 -33.64
N GLY A 371 22.02 -8.90 -33.50
CA GLY A 371 21.68 -8.32 -32.22
C GLY A 371 20.79 -9.23 -31.39
N ALA A 372 19.77 -9.81 -32.01
CA ALA A 372 18.88 -10.77 -31.37
C ALA A 372 19.60 -12.06 -30.94
N ALA A 373 20.53 -12.57 -31.77
CA ALA A 373 21.34 -13.72 -31.42
C ALA A 373 22.27 -13.41 -30.23
N ALA A 374 22.87 -12.22 -30.20
CA ALA A 374 23.73 -11.78 -29.09
C ALA A 374 22.95 -11.75 -27.75
N VAL A 375 21.77 -11.19 -27.75
CA VAL A 375 20.90 -11.16 -26.55
C VAL A 375 20.42 -12.56 -26.15
N GLY A 376 20.03 -13.40 -27.11
CA GLY A 376 19.60 -14.77 -26.85
C GLY A 376 20.70 -15.67 -26.26
N LEU A 377 21.98 -15.34 -26.49
CA LEU A 377 23.13 -16.01 -25.87
C LEU A 377 23.38 -15.53 -24.43
N MET A 378 23.01 -14.29 -24.10
CA MET A 378 23.27 -13.66 -22.80
C MET A 378 22.10 -13.89 -21.82
N GLU A 379 20.87 -13.87 -22.29
CA GLU A 379 19.68 -14.07 -21.47
C GLU A 379 18.80 -15.18 -22.06
N LYS A 380 18.35 -16.11 -21.21
CA LYS A 380 17.30 -17.09 -21.53
C LYS A 380 15.88 -16.46 -21.54
N SER A 381 15.81 -15.15 -21.62
CA SER A 381 14.56 -14.38 -21.62
C SER A 381 13.78 -14.64 -22.92
N SER A 382 12.45 -14.64 -22.81
CA SER A 382 11.53 -14.83 -23.93
C SER A 382 11.82 -13.85 -25.06
N PHE A 383 12.28 -14.36 -26.18
CA PHE A 383 12.62 -13.62 -27.38
C PHE A 383 11.40 -12.85 -27.89
N GLN A 384 11.42 -11.53 -27.74
CA GLN A 384 10.30 -10.67 -28.19
C GLN A 384 10.44 -10.34 -29.67
N LEU A 385 9.95 -11.26 -30.52
CA LEU A 385 9.94 -11.09 -31.98
C LEU A 385 9.24 -9.80 -32.42
N SER A 386 8.26 -9.32 -31.65
CA SER A 386 7.54 -8.08 -31.91
C SER A 386 8.44 -6.85 -31.88
N ILE A 387 9.38 -6.75 -30.93
CA ILE A 387 10.31 -5.64 -30.85
C ILE A 387 11.24 -5.63 -32.07
N CYS A 388 11.77 -6.78 -32.48
CA CYS A 388 12.60 -6.90 -33.67
C CYS A 388 11.85 -6.44 -34.94
N ALA A 389 10.58 -6.80 -35.08
CA ALA A 389 9.73 -6.37 -36.19
C ALA A 389 9.52 -4.84 -36.21
N VAL A 390 9.26 -4.24 -35.02
CA VAL A 390 9.10 -2.78 -34.91
C VAL A 390 10.39 -2.05 -35.22
N ILE A 391 11.55 -2.53 -34.77
CA ILE A 391 12.87 -1.96 -35.09
C ILE A 391 13.10 -1.97 -36.60
N LEU A 392 12.86 -3.12 -37.27
CA LEU A 392 12.94 -3.24 -38.73
C LEU A 392 12.03 -2.22 -39.43
N LEU A 393 10.80 -2.08 -38.96
CA LEU A 393 9.83 -1.16 -39.53
C LEU A 393 10.25 0.31 -39.36
N CYS A 394 10.64 0.71 -38.15
CA CYS A 394 11.09 2.07 -37.86
C CYS A 394 12.32 2.46 -38.68
N TYR A 395 13.35 1.57 -38.72
CA TYR A 395 14.57 1.80 -39.51
C TYR A 395 14.25 1.93 -41.01
N THR A 396 13.46 0.99 -41.55
CA THR A 396 13.10 0.99 -42.98
C THR A 396 12.25 2.19 -43.40
N LEU A 397 11.37 2.69 -42.52
CA LEU A 397 10.64 3.93 -42.76
C LEU A 397 11.58 5.14 -42.85
N GLY A 398 12.52 5.25 -41.90
CA GLY A 398 13.56 6.31 -41.97
C GLY A 398 14.40 6.23 -43.24
N ALA A 399 14.85 5.02 -43.58
CA ALA A 399 15.62 4.75 -44.81
C ALA A 399 14.82 5.08 -46.08
N ALA A 400 13.52 4.76 -46.10
CA ALA A 400 12.65 5.05 -47.23
C ALA A 400 12.57 6.56 -47.54
N VAL A 401 12.35 7.38 -46.49
CA VAL A 401 12.35 8.84 -46.63
C VAL A 401 13.70 9.35 -47.16
N ALA A 402 14.80 8.88 -46.64
CA ALA A 402 16.14 9.28 -47.06
C ALA A 402 16.42 8.95 -48.52
N VAL A 403 16.12 7.72 -48.96
CA VAL A 403 16.31 7.27 -50.33
C VAL A 403 15.43 8.04 -51.30
N MET A 404 14.14 8.26 -50.97
CA MET A 404 13.24 9.02 -51.78
C MET A 404 13.69 10.47 -52.00
N LEU A 405 14.21 11.12 -50.98
CA LEU A 405 14.77 12.47 -51.07
C LEU A 405 16.00 12.51 -52.00
N THR A 406 16.87 11.47 -51.88
CA THR A 406 18.14 11.43 -52.62
C THR A 406 17.95 11.07 -54.12
N VAL A 407 17.00 10.18 -54.45
CA VAL A 407 16.71 9.75 -55.83
C VAL A 407 15.96 10.83 -56.63
N ARG A 408 15.34 11.82 -55.97
CA ARG A 408 14.63 12.95 -56.63
C ARG A 408 15.58 13.94 -57.36
N VAL A 409 16.88 13.90 -57.10
CA VAL A 409 17.86 14.82 -57.68
C VAL A 409 17.91 14.67 -59.21
N ASN A 410 17.92 15.79 -59.96
CA ASN A 410 17.98 15.80 -61.41
C ASN A 410 19.35 15.35 -61.92
N VAL A 411 19.35 14.50 -62.98
CA VAL A 411 20.58 13.98 -63.59
C VAL A 411 21.43 15.12 -64.17
N MET A 412 20.81 16.21 -64.63
CA MET A 412 21.51 17.38 -65.19
C MET A 412 22.36 18.14 -64.14
N ASP A 413 21.94 18.18 -62.86
CA ASP A 413 22.69 18.88 -61.81
C ASP A 413 23.99 18.13 -61.45
N ILE A 414 24.01 16.79 -61.59
CA ILE A 414 25.19 15.96 -61.28
C ILE A 414 26.25 16.06 -62.39
N LEU A 415 25.83 16.30 -63.61
CA LEU A 415 26.76 16.48 -64.76
C LEU A 415 27.43 17.85 -64.72
N ARG A 416 26.74 18.86 -64.19
CA ARG A 416 27.22 20.26 -64.10
C ARG A 416 28.21 20.46 -62.94
N ASP A 417 28.14 19.67 -61.87
CA ASP A 417 29.10 19.72 -60.72
C ASP A 417 30.43 19.04 -61.03
N LYS A 418 30.67 18.48 -62.24
CA LYS A 418 31.90 17.86 -62.66
C LYS A 418 32.68 18.63 -63.76
N GLU A 419 32.12 19.72 -64.22
CA GLU A 419 32.84 20.72 -64.99
C GLU A 419 33.30 21.87 -64.07
#